data_bca3ae684f084974ba75ef31290e5aba
#
_entry.id   bca3ae684f084974ba75ef31290e5aba
#
_cell.length_a   1.000
_cell.length_b   1.000
_cell.length_c   1.000
_cell.angle_alpha   90.00
_cell.angle_beta   90.00
_cell.angle_gamma   90.00
#
_symmetry.space_group_name_H-M   'P 1'
#
loop_
_entity.id
_entity.type
_entity.pdbx_description
1 polymer ?
#
loop_
_entity_poly.entity_id
_entity_poly.type
_entity_poly.pdbx_seq_one_letter_code
_entity_poly.pdbx_strand_id
1 'polypeptide(L)'
;SAVINTEKLDDISNVEYQNLPGVSERVPVVRCGAGVVTRRAMEMATSSGLEFACDPTSADASCIGGNIAVNAGGKKAVLWGTALDNLASWKMVDPDGNWVEVERLDHNLGKIHYVDLVRFKISRYKPDGKELIAEPEVLEIPGSSFRKIGLGKDVTDKFLSGLPGVQKEGCDGLITSGTFILHKMPKYVRTVCLEFFGNVSHAVPAIVEIKDYLDQSDSTLLAGLEHMDERYIKAVGYSTKAARQE
;
A
#
# COMPACT_ATOMS: atom_id res chain seq x y z
N SER A 1 3.51 18.47 -23.57
CA SER A 1 3.08 17.50 -22.53
C SER A 1 1.75 16.89 -22.93
N ALA A 2 1.57 15.60 -22.69
CA ALA A 2 0.32 14.90 -22.91
C ALA A 2 -0.31 14.54 -21.55
N VAL A 3 -1.64 14.57 -21.48
CA VAL A 3 -2.41 14.07 -20.33
C VAL A 3 -3.15 12.81 -20.79
N ILE A 4 -2.94 11.71 -20.08
CA ILE A 4 -3.62 10.45 -20.37
C ILE A 4 -4.67 10.22 -19.28
N ASN A 5 -5.93 10.17 -19.69
CA ASN A 5 -7.04 9.88 -18.79
C ASN A 5 -7.21 8.36 -18.64
N THR A 6 -7.13 7.88 -17.40
CA THR A 6 -7.23 6.46 -17.06
C THR A 6 -8.59 6.06 -16.48
N GLU A 7 -9.57 6.98 -16.44
CA GLU A 7 -10.88 6.72 -15.81
C GLU A 7 -11.64 5.52 -16.37
N LYS A 8 -11.37 5.16 -17.65
CA LYS A 8 -11.97 3.98 -18.30
C LYS A 8 -11.29 2.66 -17.95
N LEU A 9 -10.17 2.68 -17.24
CA LEU A 9 -9.53 1.48 -16.69
C LEU A 9 -10.13 1.17 -15.32
N ASP A 10 -11.45 1.06 -15.24
CA ASP A 10 -12.22 1.01 -14.00
C ASP A 10 -12.78 -0.38 -13.65
N ASP A 11 -12.31 -1.41 -14.32
CA ASP A 11 -12.65 -2.80 -14.03
C ASP A 11 -12.15 -3.21 -12.64
N ILE A 12 -13.02 -3.80 -11.84
CA ILE A 12 -12.70 -4.42 -10.56
C ILE A 12 -13.23 -5.86 -10.53
N SER A 13 -12.37 -6.80 -10.16
CA SER A 13 -12.81 -8.19 -9.99
C SER A 13 -13.60 -8.39 -8.70
N ASN A 14 -14.36 -9.47 -8.64
CA ASN A 14 -14.76 -10.00 -7.34
C ASN A 14 -13.52 -10.43 -6.54
N VAL A 15 -13.68 -10.59 -5.23
CA VAL A 15 -12.63 -11.19 -4.39
C VAL A 15 -12.47 -12.66 -4.78
N GLU A 16 -11.25 -13.06 -5.06
CA GLU A 16 -10.88 -14.42 -5.44
C GLU A 16 -9.78 -14.94 -4.52
N TYR A 17 -9.76 -16.25 -4.30
CA TYR A 17 -8.66 -16.90 -3.61
C TYR A 17 -7.71 -17.49 -4.66
N GLN A 18 -6.49 -16.99 -4.74
CA GLN A 18 -5.48 -17.38 -5.72
C GLN A 18 -4.29 -18.04 -5.07
N ASN A 19 -3.62 -18.95 -5.81
CA ASN A 19 -2.30 -19.44 -5.46
C ASN A 19 -1.27 -18.38 -5.93
N LEU A 20 -0.53 -17.82 -5.00
CA LEU A 20 0.58 -16.92 -5.34
C LEU A 20 1.88 -17.69 -5.41
N PRO A 21 2.81 -17.36 -6.31
CA PRO A 21 4.09 -18.04 -6.43
C PRO A 21 4.86 -18.07 -5.10
N GLY A 22 5.24 -19.28 -4.67
CA GLY A 22 5.99 -19.51 -3.43
C GLY A 22 5.17 -19.40 -2.14
N VAL A 23 3.85 -19.13 -2.22
CA VAL A 23 2.96 -19.10 -1.06
C VAL A 23 2.19 -20.41 -0.96
N SER A 24 2.24 -21.06 0.20
CA SER A 24 1.65 -22.41 0.38
C SER A 24 0.13 -22.41 0.49
N GLU A 25 -0.46 -21.30 0.90
CA GLU A 25 -1.91 -21.16 1.07
C GLU A 25 -2.53 -20.30 -0.04
N ARG A 26 -3.84 -20.47 -0.24
CA ARG A 26 -4.59 -19.59 -1.14
C ARG A 26 -4.83 -18.24 -0.47
N VAL A 27 -4.50 -17.18 -1.18
CA VAL A 27 -4.57 -15.81 -0.68
C VAL A 27 -5.77 -15.08 -1.31
N PRO A 28 -6.60 -14.39 -0.52
CA PRO A 28 -7.67 -13.56 -1.08
C PRO A 28 -7.05 -12.35 -1.77
N VAL A 29 -7.46 -12.12 -3.00
CA VAL A 29 -6.99 -11.00 -3.83
C VAL A 29 -8.15 -10.28 -4.50
N VAL A 30 -7.89 -9.03 -4.89
CA VAL A 30 -8.75 -8.24 -5.78
C VAL A 30 -7.88 -7.64 -6.89
N ARG A 31 -8.31 -7.78 -8.14
CA ARG A 31 -7.69 -7.11 -9.28
C ARG A 31 -8.44 -5.83 -9.60
N CYS A 32 -7.72 -4.74 -9.72
CA CYS A 32 -8.25 -3.42 -10.02
C CYS A 32 -7.54 -2.81 -11.21
N GLY A 33 -8.30 -2.23 -12.14
CA GLY A 33 -7.78 -1.34 -13.16
C GLY A 33 -7.25 -0.03 -12.54
N ALA A 34 -6.38 0.65 -13.25
CA ALA A 34 -5.72 1.85 -12.75
C ALA A 34 -6.67 3.01 -12.41
N GLY A 35 -7.82 3.10 -13.12
CA GLY A 35 -8.85 4.11 -12.90
C GLY A 35 -9.84 3.79 -11.76
N VAL A 36 -9.77 2.60 -11.17
CA VAL A 36 -10.64 2.26 -10.03
C VAL A 36 -10.37 3.21 -8.88
N VAL A 37 -11.41 3.89 -8.39
CA VAL A 37 -11.33 4.73 -7.19
C VAL A 37 -11.05 3.85 -5.98
N THR A 38 -10.10 4.24 -5.14
CA THR A 38 -9.63 3.45 -3.99
C THR A 38 -10.77 3.02 -3.08
N ARG A 39 -11.75 3.89 -2.84
CA ARG A 39 -12.94 3.59 -2.05
C ARG A 39 -13.68 2.35 -2.58
N ARG A 40 -13.83 2.19 -3.89
CA ARG A 40 -14.51 1.02 -4.48
C ARG A 40 -13.74 -0.28 -4.19
N ALA A 41 -12.41 -0.26 -4.22
CA ALA A 41 -11.61 -1.42 -3.86
C ALA A 41 -11.77 -1.79 -2.36
N MET A 42 -11.83 -0.78 -1.49
CA MET A 42 -12.08 -0.98 -0.06
C MET A 42 -13.49 -1.58 0.18
N GLU A 43 -14.51 -1.07 -0.48
CA GLU A 43 -15.90 -1.57 -0.39
C GLU A 43 -16.00 -3.02 -0.89
N MET A 44 -15.32 -3.37 -1.98
CA MET A 44 -15.26 -4.74 -2.52
C MET A 44 -14.66 -5.70 -1.49
N ALA A 45 -13.55 -5.33 -0.85
CA ALA A 45 -12.95 -6.13 0.21
C ALA A 45 -13.89 -6.28 1.42
N THR A 46 -14.46 -5.17 1.90
CA THR A 46 -15.34 -5.14 3.06
C THR A 46 -16.61 -5.98 2.86
N SER A 47 -17.20 -5.96 1.65
CA SER A 47 -18.37 -6.78 1.31
C SER A 47 -18.10 -8.29 1.40
N SER A 48 -16.83 -8.68 1.32
CA SER A 48 -16.35 -10.06 1.47
C SER A 48 -15.81 -10.39 2.87
N GLY A 49 -15.96 -9.47 3.83
CA GLY A 49 -15.45 -9.65 5.19
C GLY A 49 -13.93 -9.51 5.30
N LEU A 50 -13.32 -8.80 4.35
CA LEU A 50 -11.88 -8.59 4.25
C LEU A 50 -11.53 -7.10 4.26
N GLU A 51 -10.25 -6.81 4.43
CA GLU A 51 -9.70 -5.45 4.44
C GLU A 51 -8.76 -5.22 3.26
N PHE A 52 -8.92 -4.07 2.62
CA PHE A 52 -7.98 -3.50 1.66
C PHE A 52 -7.01 -2.59 2.41
N ALA A 53 -5.72 -2.90 2.36
CA ALA A 53 -4.72 -2.27 3.23
C ALA A 53 -4.37 -0.82 2.83
N CYS A 54 -4.43 -0.50 1.54
CA CYS A 54 -4.09 0.83 1.05
C CYS A 54 -5.28 1.80 1.26
N ASP A 55 -5.20 2.63 2.30
CA ASP A 55 -6.29 3.52 2.74
C ASP A 55 -5.86 4.99 2.88
N PRO A 56 -5.43 5.65 1.78
CA PRO A 56 -5.04 7.05 1.84
C PRO A 56 -6.22 7.92 2.26
N THR A 57 -5.96 9.06 2.88
CA THR A 57 -6.99 10.05 3.25
C THR A 57 -7.83 10.49 2.04
N SER A 58 -7.22 10.46 0.85
CA SER A 58 -7.87 10.77 -0.43
C SER A 58 -8.59 9.58 -1.08
N ALA A 59 -8.94 8.53 -0.35
CA ALA A 59 -9.52 7.30 -0.91
C ALA A 59 -10.76 7.52 -1.78
N ASP A 60 -11.53 8.57 -1.53
CA ASP A 60 -12.72 8.92 -2.30
C ASP A 60 -12.40 9.55 -3.68
N ALA A 61 -11.16 10.00 -3.88
CA ALA A 61 -10.72 10.67 -5.11
C ALA A 61 -9.49 10.01 -5.75
N SER A 62 -8.65 9.33 -4.97
CA SER A 62 -7.46 8.65 -5.50
C SER A 62 -7.84 7.38 -6.26
N CYS A 63 -7.06 7.06 -7.29
CA CYS A 63 -7.22 5.85 -8.09
C CYS A 63 -6.08 4.86 -7.86
N ILE A 64 -6.35 3.59 -8.13
CA ILE A 64 -5.41 2.49 -7.91
C ILE A 64 -4.08 2.69 -8.65
N GLY A 65 -4.11 3.14 -9.90
CA GLY A 65 -2.88 3.41 -10.65
C GLY A 65 -2.00 4.46 -9.99
N GLY A 66 -2.60 5.53 -9.46
CA GLY A 66 -1.91 6.55 -8.68
C GLY A 66 -1.35 5.99 -7.36
N ASN A 67 -2.12 5.18 -6.65
CA ASN A 67 -1.66 4.53 -5.41
C ASN A 67 -0.42 3.66 -5.64
N ILE A 68 -0.37 2.94 -6.75
CA ILE A 68 0.80 2.14 -7.14
C ILE A 68 1.97 3.06 -7.50
N ALA A 69 1.72 4.04 -8.37
CA ALA A 69 2.76 4.92 -8.90
C ALA A 69 3.49 5.74 -7.81
N VAL A 70 2.78 6.12 -6.72
CA VAL A 70 3.39 6.84 -5.59
C VAL A 70 3.69 5.93 -4.38
N ASN A 71 3.42 4.63 -4.48
CA ASN A 71 3.48 3.70 -3.35
C ASN A 71 2.68 4.20 -2.14
N ALA A 72 1.40 4.45 -2.36
CA ALA A 72 0.53 5.06 -1.36
C ALA A 72 0.40 4.21 -0.09
N GLY A 73 0.35 4.89 1.03
CA GLY A 73 0.00 4.32 2.33
C GLY A 73 -1.27 4.98 2.87
N GLY A 74 -1.52 4.80 4.15
CA GLY A 74 -2.61 5.39 4.92
C GLY A 74 -2.44 5.05 6.37
N LYS A 75 -3.51 5.13 7.18
CA LYS A 75 -3.50 4.78 8.60
C LYS A 75 -3.08 3.33 8.80
N LYS A 76 -3.64 2.43 7.99
CA LYS A 76 -3.40 0.98 8.04
C LYS A 76 -1.98 0.58 7.64
N ALA A 77 -1.20 1.51 7.07
CA ALA A 77 0.19 1.23 6.72
C ALA A 77 1.08 0.93 7.94
N VAL A 78 0.68 1.33 9.14
CA VAL A 78 1.34 0.93 10.38
C VAL A 78 1.30 -0.58 10.55
N LEU A 79 0.19 -1.21 10.23
CA LEU A 79 0.00 -2.67 10.33
C LEU A 79 0.42 -3.40 9.05
N TRP A 80 -0.08 -2.99 7.89
CA TRP A 80 0.03 -3.75 6.64
C TRP A 80 0.96 -3.13 5.59
N GLY A 81 1.61 -2.01 5.89
CA GLY A 81 2.50 -1.34 4.95
C GLY A 81 1.78 -0.51 3.89
N THR A 82 2.47 -0.28 2.78
CA THR A 82 2.05 0.55 1.65
C THR A 82 1.48 -0.28 0.50
N ALA A 83 1.17 0.35 -0.62
CA ALA A 83 0.70 -0.35 -1.82
C ALA A 83 1.63 -1.48 -2.25
N LEU A 84 2.95 -1.24 -2.28
CA LEU A 84 3.95 -2.24 -2.67
C LEU A 84 3.95 -3.47 -1.75
N ASP A 85 3.74 -3.28 -0.44
CA ASP A 85 3.66 -4.39 0.52
C ASP A 85 2.51 -5.35 0.20
N ASN A 86 1.44 -4.83 -0.41
CA ASN A 86 0.19 -5.53 -0.65
C ASN A 86 -0.04 -5.94 -2.12
N LEU A 87 0.87 -5.56 -3.03
CA LEU A 87 0.79 -5.97 -4.42
C LEU A 87 1.29 -7.40 -4.62
N ALA A 88 0.43 -8.26 -5.19
CA ALA A 88 0.82 -9.56 -5.71
C ALA A 88 1.39 -9.43 -7.13
N SER A 89 0.79 -8.57 -7.95
CA SER A 89 1.24 -8.29 -9.32
C SER A 89 0.68 -6.97 -9.83
N TRP A 90 1.29 -6.42 -10.87
CA TRP A 90 0.74 -5.28 -11.60
C TRP A 90 1.15 -5.31 -13.06
N LYS A 91 0.42 -4.54 -13.86
CA LYS A 91 0.69 -4.34 -15.28
C LYS A 91 0.84 -2.87 -15.60
N MET A 92 1.74 -2.59 -16.52
CA MET A 92 1.96 -1.25 -17.04
C MET A 92 2.34 -1.27 -18.51
N VAL A 93 2.32 -0.11 -19.14
CA VAL A 93 2.86 0.12 -20.47
C VAL A 93 4.06 1.04 -20.31
N ASP A 94 5.21 0.64 -20.86
CA ASP A 94 6.44 1.42 -20.84
C ASP A 94 6.40 2.57 -21.89
N PRO A 95 7.39 3.48 -21.91
CA PRO A 95 7.44 4.58 -22.86
C PRO A 95 7.52 4.15 -24.33
N ASP A 96 7.98 2.94 -24.61
CA ASP A 96 8.07 2.38 -25.97
C ASP A 96 6.77 1.68 -26.42
N GLY A 97 5.75 1.66 -25.55
CA GLY A 97 4.45 1.03 -25.81
C GLY A 97 4.41 -0.46 -25.54
N ASN A 98 5.43 -1.03 -24.92
CA ASN A 98 5.48 -2.44 -24.56
C ASN A 98 4.70 -2.68 -23.25
N TRP A 99 4.06 -3.85 -23.16
CA TRP A 99 3.47 -4.28 -21.90
C TRP A 99 4.52 -4.85 -20.97
N VAL A 100 4.45 -4.45 -19.71
CA VAL A 100 5.28 -4.97 -18.62
C VAL A 100 4.37 -5.55 -17.55
N GLU A 101 4.60 -6.82 -17.24
CA GLU A 101 3.95 -7.50 -16.12
C GLU A 101 4.98 -7.77 -15.04
N VAL A 102 4.64 -7.40 -13.81
CA VAL A 102 5.48 -7.65 -12.63
C VAL A 102 4.70 -8.51 -11.65
N GLU A 103 5.29 -9.62 -11.24
CA GLU A 103 4.72 -10.57 -10.29
C GLU A 103 5.66 -10.73 -9.11
N ARG A 104 5.17 -10.55 -7.90
CA ARG A 104 5.94 -10.77 -6.68
C ARG A 104 6.02 -12.25 -6.37
N LEU A 105 7.24 -12.76 -6.29
CA LEU A 105 7.51 -14.15 -5.89
C LEU A 105 7.66 -14.22 -4.36
N ASP A 106 7.29 -15.36 -3.78
CA ASP A 106 7.42 -15.66 -2.34
C ASP A 106 6.86 -14.53 -1.44
N HIS A 107 5.64 -14.11 -1.75
CA HIS A 107 5.00 -13.04 -1.00
C HIS A 107 4.86 -13.40 0.49
N ASN A 108 5.46 -12.61 1.37
CA ASN A 108 5.43 -12.84 2.81
C ASN A 108 4.11 -12.42 3.50
N LEU A 109 3.10 -11.99 2.73
CA LEU A 109 1.78 -11.52 3.18
C LEU A 109 1.85 -10.42 4.26
N GLY A 110 2.94 -9.68 4.26
CA GLY A 110 3.25 -8.63 5.22
C GLY A 110 4.21 -7.60 4.63
N LYS A 111 4.78 -6.78 5.50
CA LYS A 111 5.70 -5.71 5.07
C LYS A 111 6.92 -6.28 4.38
N ILE A 112 7.20 -5.75 3.20
CA ILE A 112 8.22 -6.23 2.27
C ILE A 112 9.63 -6.24 2.87
N HIS A 113 9.93 -5.29 3.76
CA HIS A 113 11.25 -5.17 4.41
C HIS A 113 11.48 -6.13 5.57
N TYR A 114 10.50 -7.01 5.87
CA TYR A 114 10.66 -8.03 6.92
C TYR A 114 11.32 -9.32 6.42
N VAL A 115 11.59 -9.40 5.12
CA VAL A 115 12.34 -10.52 4.53
C VAL A 115 13.71 -10.05 4.06
N ASP A 116 14.67 -10.95 4.06
CA ASP A 116 16.05 -10.63 3.67
C ASP A 116 16.15 -10.31 2.18
N LEU A 117 15.42 -11.05 1.35
CA LEU A 117 15.43 -10.90 -0.11
C LEU A 117 14.01 -10.93 -0.67
N VAL A 118 13.71 -9.98 -1.52
CA VAL A 118 12.44 -9.88 -2.27
C VAL A 118 12.70 -10.16 -3.72
N ARG A 119 11.83 -10.95 -4.36
CA ARG A 119 11.96 -11.34 -5.75
C ARG A 119 10.74 -10.90 -6.55
N PHE A 120 11.00 -10.35 -7.73
CA PHE A 120 9.98 -9.98 -8.71
C PHE A 120 10.30 -10.61 -10.04
N LYS A 121 9.33 -11.30 -10.64
CA LYS A 121 9.40 -11.74 -12.02
C LYS A 121 8.87 -10.63 -12.92
N ILE A 122 9.67 -10.20 -13.88
CA ILE A 122 9.33 -9.14 -14.83
C ILE A 122 9.25 -9.75 -16.22
N SER A 123 8.09 -9.65 -16.85
CA SER A 123 7.83 -10.14 -18.20
C SER A 123 7.49 -8.96 -19.11
N ARG A 124 8.15 -8.86 -20.26
CA ARG A 124 7.94 -7.77 -21.23
C ARG A 124 7.35 -8.33 -22.51
N TYR A 125 6.28 -7.72 -22.97
CA TYR A 125 5.57 -8.13 -24.16
C TYR A 125 5.55 -7.00 -25.19
N LYS A 126 5.49 -7.36 -26.47
CA LYS A 126 5.26 -6.39 -27.55
C LYS A 126 3.94 -5.62 -27.33
N PRO A 127 3.69 -4.53 -28.10
CA PRO A 127 2.48 -3.73 -27.96
C PRO A 127 1.16 -4.49 -28.11
N ASP A 128 1.17 -5.65 -28.77
CA ASP A 128 0.00 -6.53 -28.88
C ASP A 128 -0.34 -7.29 -27.58
N GLY A 129 0.54 -7.23 -26.58
CA GLY A 129 0.39 -7.86 -25.26
C GLY A 129 0.47 -9.39 -25.29
N LYS A 130 0.93 -10.00 -26.36
CA LYS A 130 0.94 -11.47 -26.53
C LYS A 130 2.33 -12.06 -26.68
N GLU A 131 3.18 -11.43 -27.45
CA GLU A 131 4.51 -11.93 -27.75
C GLU A 131 5.52 -11.38 -26.76
N LEU A 132 6.25 -12.27 -26.06
CA LEU A 132 7.37 -11.89 -25.20
C LEU A 132 8.50 -11.27 -26.04
N ILE A 133 9.07 -10.19 -25.54
CA ILE A 133 10.25 -9.54 -26.15
C ILE A 133 11.51 -10.36 -25.83
N ALA A 134 11.58 -10.90 -24.62
CA ALA A 134 12.67 -11.71 -24.11
C ALA A 134 12.17 -12.64 -23.02
N GLU A 135 12.98 -13.61 -22.60
CA GLU A 135 12.69 -14.43 -21.42
C GLU A 135 12.47 -13.53 -20.20
N PRO A 136 11.47 -13.89 -19.34
CA PRO A 136 11.22 -13.14 -18.11
C PRO A 136 12.47 -13.11 -17.21
N GLU A 137 12.76 -11.95 -16.68
CA GLU A 137 13.83 -11.73 -15.71
C GLU A 137 13.33 -11.83 -14.26
N VAL A 138 14.18 -12.26 -13.34
CA VAL A 138 13.91 -12.20 -11.90
C VAL A 138 14.80 -11.13 -11.30
N LEU A 139 14.15 -10.06 -10.82
CA LEU A 139 14.82 -8.99 -10.11
C LEU A 139 14.84 -9.32 -8.61
N GLU A 140 16.03 -9.32 -8.02
CA GLU A 140 16.25 -9.55 -6.60
C GLU A 140 16.63 -8.26 -5.89
N ILE A 141 15.93 -7.93 -4.81
CA ILE A 141 16.15 -6.69 -4.05
C ILE A 141 16.25 -7.05 -2.56
N PRO A 142 17.32 -6.66 -1.86
CA PRO A 142 17.38 -6.82 -0.41
C PRO A 142 16.20 -6.15 0.28
N GLY A 143 15.54 -6.83 1.22
CA GLY A 143 14.40 -6.29 1.96
C GLY A 143 14.72 -4.95 2.65
N SER A 144 15.92 -4.81 3.18
CA SER A 144 16.42 -3.57 3.80
C SER A 144 16.47 -2.36 2.85
N SER A 145 16.49 -2.59 1.53
CA SER A 145 16.48 -1.50 0.52
C SER A 145 15.13 -0.82 0.39
N PHE A 146 14.05 -1.45 0.83
CA PHE A 146 12.69 -0.89 0.74
C PHE A 146 12.36 0.09 1.86
N ARG A 147 13.17 0.14 2.91
CA ARG A 147 12.93 1.01 4.04
C ARG A 147 14.23 1.54 4.61
N LYS A 148 14.37 2.85 4.64
CA LYS A 148 15.53 3.49 5.26
C LYS A 148 15.41 3.45 6.78
N ILE A 149 16.49 3.06 7.44
CA ILE A 149 16.57 3.03 8.91
C ILE A 149 16.24 4.42 9.48
N GLY A 150 15.33 4.45 10.44
CA GLY A 150 14.90 5.66 11.14
C GLY A 150 13.79 6.47 10.46
N LEU A 151 13.39 6.16 9.23
CA LEU A 151 12.32 6.88 8.52
C LEU A 151 10.94 6.21 8.58
N GLY A 152 10.80 5.16 9.35
CA GLY A 152 9.51 4.49 9.50
C GLY A 152 9.06 3.79 8.21
N LYS A 153 7.89 4.13 7.69
CA LYS A 153 7.29 3.48 6.51
C LYS A 153 7.80 4.01 5.17
N ASP A 154 8.63 5.03 5.18
CA ASP A 154 9.00 5.70 3.94
C ASP A 154 10.18 5.03 3.24
N VAL A 155 10.08 4.91 1.92
CA VAL A 155 11.13 4.40 1.05
C VAL A 155 11.82 5.59 0.39
N THR A 156 13.13 5.64 0.53
CA THR A 156 13.92 6.76 -0.01
C THR A 156 14.58 6.47 -1.33
N ASP A 157 14.77 5.20 -1.68
CA ASP A 157 15.29 4.81 -2.99
C ASP A 157 14.15 4.63 -3.99
N LYS A 158 13.88 5.67 -4.76
CA LYS A 158 12.87 5.64 -5.83
C LYS A 158 13.25 4.69 -6.97
N PHE A 159 14.51 4.38 -7.13
CA PHE A 159 14.99 3.51 -8.19
C PHE A 159 14.64 2.03 -7.94
N LEU A 160 14.70 1.58 -6.67
CA LEU A 160 14.37 0.21 -6.25
C LEU A 160 15.02 -0.85 -7.15
N SER A 161 16.32 -0.70 -7.44
CA SER A 161 17.08 -1.59 -8.34
C SER A 161 16.47 -1.74 -9.75
N GLY A 162 15.68 -0.76 -10.20
CA GLY A 162 15.01 -0.80 -11.50
C GLY A 162 13.63 -1.46 -11.51
N LEU A 163 13.04 -1.73 -10.34
CA LEU A 163 11.67 -2.26 -10.25
C LEU A 163 10.68 -1.35 -10.99
N PRO A 164 9.96 -1.82 -12.03
CA PRO A 164 9.12 -0.96 -12.84
C PRO A 164 7.85 -0.49 -12.12
N GLY A 165 7.42 0.73 -12.42
CA GLY A 165 6.09 1.28 -12.14
C GLY A 165 5.88 1.79 -10.72
N VAL A 166 6.18 0.99 -9.72
CA VAL A 166 5.93 1.34 -8.32
C VAL A 166 6.87 2.44 -7.84
N GLN A 167 6.34 3.45 -7.16
CA GLN A 167 7.09 4.55 -6.56
C GLN A 167 7.86 5.42 -7.58
N LYS A 168 7.56 5.30 -8.86
CA LYS A 168 8.17 6.05 -9.97
C LYS A 168 7.39 7.31 -10.36
N GLU A 169 6.21 7.51 -9.77
CA GLU A 169 5.34 8.67 -10.06
C GLU A 169 4.99 8.81 -11.57
N GLY A 170 4.96 7.67 -12.28
CA GLY A 170 4.64 7.59 -13.70
C GLY A 170 5.76 8.00 -14.65
N CYS A 171 7.00 8.16 -14.17
CA CYS A 171 8.10 8.58 -15.04
C CYS A 171 8.68 7.45 -15.92
N ASP A 172 8.38 6.19 -15.61
CA ASP A 172 8.84 5.00 -16.34
C ASP A 172 7.73 4.27 -17.10
N GLY A 173 6.51 4.80 -17.08
CA GLY A 173 5.38 4.24 -17.82
C GLY A 173 4.03 4.48 -17.15
N LEU A 174 3.00 3.85 -17.71
CA LEU A 174 1.61 3.98 -17.29
C LEU A 174 1.12 2.69 -16.64
N ILE A 175 0.79 2.72 -15.36
CA ILE A 175 0.11 1.61 -14.67
C ILE A 175 -1.27 1.41 -15.27
N THR A 176 -1.62 0.18 -15.62
CA THR A 176 -2.92 -0.19 -16.20
C THR A 176 -3.79 -0.98 -15.25
N SER A 177 -3.19 -1.82 -14.39
CA SER A 177 -3.91 -2.57 -13.35
C SER A 177 -2.97 -3.07 -12.26
N GLY A 178 -3.54 -3.44 -11.11
CA GLY A 178 -2.83 -4.13 -10.03
C GLY A 178 -3.71 -5.17 -9.35
N THR A 179 -3.06 -6.24 -8.86
CA THR A 179 -3.68 -7.27 -8.04
C THR A 179 -3.16 -7.13 -6.62
N PHE A 180 -4.06 -6.88 -5.69
CA PHE A 180 -3.74 -6.68 -4.28
C PHE A 180 -4.17 -7.89 -3.46
N ILE A 181 -3.33 -8.29 -2.52
CA ILE A 181 -3.74 -9.18 -1.44
C ILE A 181 -4.69 -8.46 -0.50
N LEU A 182 -5.61 -9.21 0.08
CA LEU A 182 -6.54 -8.71 1.08
C LEU A 182 -6.24 -9.37 2.43
N HIS A 183 -6.54 -8.64 3.49
CA HIS A 183 -6.30 -9.09 4.85
C HIS A 183 -7.58 -9.47 5.55
N LYS A 184 -7.48 -10.34 6.53
CA LYS A 184 -8.62 -10.70 7.37
C LYS A 184 -9.06 -9.48 8.19
N MET A 185 -10.35 -9.19 8.14
CA MET A 185 -10.93 -8.09 8.93
C MET A 185 -10.79 -8.40 10.43
N PRO A 186 -10.28 -7.47 11.23
CA PRO A 186 -10.22 -7.64 12.67
C PRO A 186 -11.63 -7.78 13.25
N LYS A 187 -11.81 -8.73 14.17
CA LYS A 187 -13.12 -8.98 14.83
C LYS A 187 -13.58 -7.78 15.65
N TYR A 188 -12.62 -7.07 16.25
CA TYR A 188 -12.88 -5.89 17.07
C TYR A 188 -11.89 -4.80 16.72
N VAL A 189 -12.37 -3.57 16.58
CA VAL A 189 -11.56 -2.37 16.37
C VAL A 189 -11.92 -1.37 17.46
N ARG A 190 -10.90 -0.70 18.00
CA ARG A 190 -11.06 0.42 18.95
C ARG A 190 -10.16 1.56 18.53
N THR A 191 -10.70 2.76 18.56
CA THR A 191 -9.94 4.00 18.41
C THR A 191 -9.80 4.63 19.79
N VAL A 192 -8.57 4.93 20.15
CA VAL A 192 -8.24 5.62 21.41
C VAL A 192 -7.70 6.99 21.03
N CYS A 193 -8.26 8.03 21.60
CA CYS A 193 -7.77 9.40 21.49
C CYS A 193 -7.08 9.77 22.80
N LEU A 194 -5.80 10.11 22.71
CA LEU A 194 -4.98 10.58 23.83
C LEU A 194 -4.68 12.05 23.63
N GLU A 195 -4.90 12.85 24.66
CA GLU A 195 -4.61 14.29 24.67
C GLU A 195 -3.34 14.54 25.46
N PHE A 196 -2.38 15.22 24.85
CA PHE A 196 -1.13 15.65 25.47
C PHE A 196 -1.06 17.16 25.49
N PHE A 197 -0.76 17.72 26.64
CA PHE A 197 -0.65 19.16 26.83
C PHE A 197 0.82 19.60 26.76
N GLY A 198 1.07 20.72 26.12
CA GLY A 198 2.41 21.28 25.99
C GLY A 198 3.09 20.95 24.66
N ASN A 199 4.39 20.71 24.69
CA ASN A 199 5.17 20.47 23.47
C ASN A 199 5.05 19.01 23.02
N VAL A 200 5.02 18.76 21.70
CA VAL A 200 4.97 17.41 21.10
C VAL A 200 6.10 16.50 21.60
N SER A 201 7.27 17.06 21.94
CA SER A 201 8.38 16.31 22.52
C SER A 201 8.02 15.59 23.84
N HIS A 202 7.01 16.08 24.55
CA HIS A 202 6.53 15.44 25.79
C HIS A 202 5.64 14.22 25.51
N ALA A 203 4.99 14.16 24.34
CA ALA A 203 4.17 13.03 23.93
C ALA A 203 5.00 11.85 23.39
N VAL A 204 6.19 12.13 22.82
CA VAL A 204 7.01 11.10 22.14
C VAL A 204 7.33 9.90 23.04
N PRO A 205 7.78 10.03 24.30
CA PRO A 205 8.05 8.87 25.15
C PRO A 205 6.83 7.97 25.35
N ALA A 206 5.66 8.56 25.59
CA ALA A 206 4.41 7.80 25.75
C ALA A 206 4.00 7.09 24.46
N ILE A 207 4.17 7.74 23.29
CA ILE A 207 3.88 7.15 21.98
C ILE A 207 4.79 5.93 21.74
N VAL A 208 6.08 6.04 22.05
CA VAL A 208 7.04 4.94 21.91
C VAL A 208 6.68 3.79 22.85
N GLU A 209 6.39 4.07 24.12
CA GLU A 209 6.00 3.06 25.11
C GLU A 209 4.73 2.30 24.68
N ILE A 210 3.70 3.02 24.21
CA ILE A 210 2.45 2.40 23.70
C ILE A 210 2.76 1.49 22.51
N LYS A 211 3.57 1.97 21.57
CA LYS A 211 3.95 1.19 20.40
C LYS A 211 4.70 -0.08 20.82
N ASP A 212 5.71 0.03 21.66
CA ASP A 212 6.54 -1.08 22.10
C ASP A 212 5.70 -2.12 22.89
N TYR A 213 4.77 -1.66 23.71
CA TYR A 213 3.82 -2.53 24.42
C TYR A 213 2.91 -3.31 23.45
N LEU A 214 2.36 -2.62 22.44
CA LEU A 214 1.48 -3.24 21.45
C LEU A 214 2.22 -4.18 20.49
N ASP A 215 3.47 -3.84 20.14
CA ASP A 215 4.31 -4.70 19.29
C ASP A 215 4.68 -6.04 19.99
N GLN A 216 4.65 -6.08 21.33
CA GLN A 216 4.88 -7.29 22.13
C GLN A 216 3.58 -8.05 22.46
N SER A 217 2.43 -7.53 22.06
CA SER A 217 1.13 -8.13 22.37
C SER A 217 0.74 -9.19 21.33
N ASP A 218 0.43 -10.39 21.80
CA ASP A 218 -0.10 -11.48 20.93
C ASP A 218 -1.60 -11.30 20.59
N SER A 219 -2.31 -10.43 21.29
CA SER A 219 -3.78 -10.30 21.22
C SER A 219 -4.27 -8.97 20.62
N THR A 220 -3.41 -7.96 20.59
CA THR A 220 -3.78 -6.60 20.17
C THR A 220 -2.76 -6.07 19.17
N LEU A 221 -3.26 -5.62 18.02
CA LEU A 221 -2.44 -5.08 16.95
C LEU A 221 -2.62 -3.56 16.84
N LEU A 222 -1.55 -2.84 16.68
CA LEU A 222 -1.58 -1.42 16.34
C LEU A 222 -1.87 -1.26 14.85
N ALA A 223 -3.12 -0.96 14.51
CA ALA A 223 -3.56 -0.83 13.11
C ALA A 223 -3.21 0.53 12.51
N GLY A 224 -3.18 1.58 13.31
CA GLY A 224 -2.84 2.93 12.87
C GLY A 224 -2.48 3.83 14.05
N LEU A 225 -1.64 4.82 13.80
CA LEU A 225 -1.27 5.82 14.78
C LEU A 225 -1.09 7.16 14.07
N GLU A 226 -1.82 8.18 14.52
CA GLU A 226 -1.74 9.52 13.98
C GLU A 226 -1.56 10.54 15.09
N HIS A 227 -0.72 11.53 14.83
CA HIS A 227 -0.58 12.71 15.66
C HIS A 227 -1.26 13.89 14.97
N MET A 228 -2.08 14.61 15.71
CA MET A 228 -2.74 15.83 15.26
C MET A 228 -2.34 16.97 16.17
N ASP A 229 -1.75 18.03 15.61
CA ASP A 229 -1.40 19.22 16.37
C ASP A 229 -2.63 20.14 16.59
N GLU A 230 -2.49 21.11 17.47
CA GLU A 230 -3.55 22.06 17.82
C GLU A 230 -4.07 22.83 16.58
N ARG A 231 -3.19 23.20 15.64
CA ARG A 231 -3.58 23.95 14.45
C ARG A 231 -4.44 23.11 13.52
N TYR A 232 -4.05 21.82 13.35
CA TYR A 232 -4.83 20.89 12.57
C TYR A 232 -6.21 20.65 13.19
N ILE A 233 -6.25 20.41 14.51
CA ILE A 233 -7.51 20.18 15.26
C ILE A 233 -8.45 21.37 15.07
N LYS A 234 -7.95 22.61 15.21
CA LYS A 234 -8.74 23.84 14.99
C LYS A 234 -9.21 23.96 13.53
N ALA A 235 -8.34 23.66 12.56
CA ALA A 235 -8.67 23.81 11.15
C ALA A 235 -9.77 22.85 10.68
N VAL A 236 -9.81 21.64 11.21
CA VAL A 236 -10.82 20.61 10.85
C VAL A 236 -12.06 20.63 11.76
N GLY A 237 -12.09 21.51 12.76
CA GLY A 237 -13.24 21.68 13.66
C GLY A 237 -13.42 20.52 14.66
N TYR A 238 -12.36 19.76 14.96
CA TYR A 238 -12.43 18.75 16.03
C TYR A 238 -12.52 19.45 17.40
N SER A 239 -13.45 18.99 18.23
CA SER A 239 -13.50 19.40 19.64
C SER A 239 -12.83 18.35 20.51
N THR A 240 -11.84 18.76 21.29
CA THR A 240 -11.22 17.95 22.34
C THR A 240 -12.08 17.98 23.60
N LYS A 241 -11.84 17.05 24.54
CA LYS A 241 -12.53 17.09 25.86
C LYS A 241 -12.19 18.38 26.62
N ALA A 242 -10.96 18.86 26.51
CA ALA A 242 -10.52 20.09 27.14
C ALA A 242 -11.28 21.33 26.58
N ALA A 243 -11.50 21.39 25.26
CA ALA A 243 -12.24 22.50 24.63
C ALA A 243 -13.77 22.50 24.93
N ARG A 244 -14.29 21.44 25.52
CA ARG A 244 -15.70 21.37 25.95
C ARG A 244 -15.93 21.86 27.39
N GLN A 245 -14.86 22.20 28.10
CA GLN A 245 -14.91 22.68 29.51
C GLN A 245 -14.71 24.20 29.61
N GLU A 246 -14.40 24.87 28.50
CA GLU A 246 -14.41 26.34 28.34
C GLU A 246 -15.68 26.80 27.61
#